data_ffdaf1959910b0508983fb63a21b07ca
#
_entry.id   ffdaf1959910b0508983fb63a21b07ca
#
_cell.length_a   1.000
_cell.length_b   1.000
_cell.length_c   1.000
_cell.angle_alpha   90.00
_cell.angle_beta   90.00
_cell.angle_gamma   90.00
#
_symmetry.space_group_name_H-M   'P 1'
#
loop_
_entity.id
_entity.type
_entity.pdbx_description
1 polymer ?
#
loop_
_entity_poly.entity_id
_entity_poly.type
_entity_poly.pdbx_seq_one_letter_code
_entity_poly.pdbx_strand_id
1 'polypeptide(L)'
;MNLNDLNFLPEWDEDRFKVGQSDSSTDFNNDSGKLLARAMYNQWREVFGLVMAFAENLADDGDQSLPASTKALIYENLLIVAPKIMGAISVDHYILKMENAANIRTNAKQMMEQIGFAVLMGWADDLHRQVIENALNQFKQLFKQWVATFQKDHYEDDWGLFV
;
A
#
# COMPACT_ATOMS: atom_id res chain seq x y z
N MET A 1 14.33 13.08 16.61
CA MET A 1 14.02 12.05 15.59
C MET A 1 14.47 12.60 14.25
N ASN A 2 15.38 11.93 13.58
CA ASN A 2 15.94 12.42 12.32
C ASN A 2 15.00 12.01 11.20
N LEU A 3 14.59 12.93 10.31
CA LEU A 3 13.69 12.63 9.18
C LEU A 3 14.22 11.50 8.28
N ASN A 4 15.52 11.22 8.32
CA ASN A 4 16.15 10.10 7.62
C ASN A 4 15.86 8.73 8.28
N ASP A 5 15.44 8.71 9.56
CA ASP A 5 15.05 7.47 10.26
C ASP A 5 13.59 7.08 9.98
N LEU A 6 12.81 7.94 9.31
CA LEU A 6 11.42 7.69 8.92
C LEU A 6 11.26 6.76 7.72
N ASN A 7 12.34 6.26 7.17
CA ASN A 7 12.30 5.28 6.09
C ASN A 7 12.03 3.87 6.66
N PHE A 8 10.89 3.72 7.38
CA PHE A 8 10.47 2.44 7.94
C PHE A 8 10.18 1.37 6.89
N LEU A 9 10.02 1.77 5.63
CA LEU A 9 9.89 0.82 4.54
C LEU A 9 11.26 0.57 3.92
N PRO A 10 11.74 -0.68 3.95
CA PRO A 10 13.00 -1.04 3.33
C PRO A 10 12.98 -0.73 1.83
N GLU A 11 14.16 -0.61 1.23
CA GLU A 11 14.27 -0.59 -0.21
C GLU A 11 13.76 -1.89 -0.83
N TRP A 12 13.32 -1.82 -2.08
CA TRP A 12 12.93 -2.99 -2.82
C TRP A 12 14.11 -3.96 -2.95
N ASP A 13 13.96 -5.17 -2.45
CA ASP A 13 14.96 -6.23 -2.52
C ASP A 13 14.58 -7.25 -3.60
N GLU A 14 15.28 -7.19 -4.73
CA GLU A 14 15.05 -8.12 -5.85
C GLU A 14 15.49 -9.55 -5.52
N ASP A 15 16.46 -9.73 -4.61
CA ASP A 15 16.97 -11.05 -4.25
C ASP A 15 15.96 -11.88 -3.46
N ARG A 16 15.03 -11.23 -2.77
CA ARG A 16 13.90 -11.89 -2.09
C ARG A 16 13.01 -12.70 -3.02
N PHE A 17 12.97 -12.37 -4.31
CA PHE A 17 12.05 -12.97 -5.29
C PHE A 17 12.74 -13.91 -6.26
N LYS A 18 14.04 -14.15 -6.10
CA LYS A 18 14.83 -15.07 -6.96
C LYS A 18 14.72 -16.54 -6.55
N VAL A 19 14.17 -16.84 -5.37
CA VAL A 19 14.06 -18.21 -4.85
C VAL A 19 12.83 -18.87 -5.47
N GLY A 20 13.02 -19.65 -6.54
CA GLY A 20 11.97 -20.48 -7.11
C GLY A 20 11.78 -20.35 -8.63
N GLN A 21 12.73 -19.81 -9.38
CA GLN A 21 12.67 -19.86 -10.85
C GLN A 21 12.85 -21.28 -11.36
N SER A 22 11.72 -21.95 -11.66
CA SER A 22 11.71 -23.08 -12.58
C SER A 22 11.65 -22.53 -14.01
N ASP A 23 12.58 -23.00 -14.83
CA ASP A 23 12.65 -22.77 -16.27
C ASP A 23 11.34 -23.14 -16.95
N SER A 24 10.46 -22.18 -17.23
CA SER A 24 9.40 -22.37 -18.20
C SER A 24 8.90 -21.03 -18.78
N SER A 25 8.59 -21.06 -20.05
CA SER A 25 8.29 -19.99 -20.99
C SER A 25 7.01 -19.13 -20.70
N THR A 26 6.60 -19.01 -19.45
CA THR A 26 5.55 -18.12 -18.95
C THR A 26 6.09 -16.77 -18.44
N ASP A 27 7.37 -16.47 -18.74
CA ASP A 27 8.15 -15.45 -18.04
C ASP A 27 7.77 -13.99 -18.35
N PHE A 28 7.27 -13.67 -19.55
CA PHE A 28 7.04 -12.27 -19.94
C PHE A 28 5.93 -11.58 -19.15
N ASN A 29 4.84 -12.26 -18.83
CA ASN A 29 3.74 -11.66 -18.04
C ASN A 29 4.09 -11.58 -16.56
N ASN A 30 4.90 -12.49 -16.06
CA ASN A 30 5.38 -12.49 -14.69
C ASN A 30 6.40 -11.36 -14.46
N ASP A 31 7.21 -11.05 -15.45
CA ASP A 31 8.21 -9.99 -15.42
C ASP A 31 7.56 -8.59 -15.42
N SER A 32 6.53 -8.38 -16.24
CA SER A 32 5.78 -7.11 -16.26
C SER A 32 5.03 -6.87 -14.94
N GLY A 33 4.45 -7.91 -14.34
CA GLY A 33 3.79 -7.85 -13.04
C GLY A 33 4.76 -7.48 -11.91
N LYS A 34 5.97 -8.04 -11.91
CA LYS A 34 7.03 -7.72 -10.94
C LYS A 34 7.53 -6.28 -11.09
N LEU A 35 7.74 -5.81 -12.31
CA LEU A 35 8.16 -4.42 -12.58
C LEU A 35 7.11 -3.42 -12.11
N LEU A 36 5.82 -3.68 -12.37
CA LEU A 36 4.72 -2.84 -11.88
C LEU A 36 4.60 -2.87 -10.36
N ALA A 37 4.78 -4.02 -9.74
CA ALA A 37 4.77 -4.15 -8.28
C ALA A 37 5.92 -3.37 -7.64
N ARG A 38 7.12 -3.40 -8.24
CA ARG A 38 8.25 -2.58 -7.79
C ARG A 38 7.96 -1.09 -7.93
N ALA A 39 7.44 -0.65 -9.08
CA ALA A 39 7.06 0.75 -9.29
C ALA A 39 5.99 1.18 -8.28
N MET A 40 4.99 0.34 -8.05
CA MET A 40 3.92 0.57 -7.08
C MET A 40 4.45 0.63 -5.64
N TYR A 41 5.37 -0.24 -5.26
CA TYR A 41 6.01 -0.22 -3.95
C TYR A 41 6.82 1.06 -3.74
N ASN A 42 7.60 1.49 -4.73
CA ASN A 42 8.37 2.73 -4.64
C ASN A 42 7.46 3.96 -4.55
N GLN A 43 6.34 3.98 -5.30
CA GLN A 43 5.35 5.04 -5.19
C GLN A 43 4.65 5.02 -3.82
N TRP A 44 4.43 3.83 -3.24
CA TRP A 44 3.90 3.73 -1.87
C TRP A 44 4.89 4.28 -0.83
N ARG A 45 6.19 4.10 -1.01
CA ARG A 45 7.20 4.71 -0.13
C ARG A 45 7.10 6.24 -0.11
N GLU A 46 6.80 6.86 -1.24
CA GLU A 46 6.54 8.30 -1.32
C GLU A 46 5.28 8.69 -0.55
N VAL A 47 4.16 7.99 -0.80
CA VAL A 47 2.91 8.17 -0.03
C VAL A 47 3.16 8.00 1.46
N PHE A 48 3.90 6.97 1.84
CA PHE A 48 4.26 6.67 3.22
C PHE A 48 4.97 7.84 3.90
N GLY A 49 6.00 8.39 3.28
CA GLY A 49 6.73 9.55 3.82
C GLY A 49 5.83 10.78 4.01
N LEU A 50 4.99 11.08 3.03
CA LEU A 50 4.04 12.20 3.10
C LEU A 50 3.00 12.01 4.21
N VAL A 51 2.46 10.81 4.35
CA VAL A 51 1.45 10.49 5.38
C VAL A 51 2.08 10.50 6.77
N MET A 52 3.30 9.98 6.93
CA MET A 52 4.03 10.06 8.20
C MET A 52 4.22 11.52 8.63
N ALA A 53 4.69 12.38 7.73
CA ALA A 53 4.85 13.81 8.00
C ALA A 53 3.51 14.50 8.34
N PHE A 54 2.42 14.11 7.66
CA PHE A 54 1.08 14.60 7.97
C PHE A 54 0.65 14.20 9.39
N ALA A 55 0.77 12.91 9.71
CA ALA A 55 0.32 12.37 10.99
C ALA A 55 1.12 12.91 12.19
N GLU A 56 2.42 13.16 12.01
CA GLU A 56 3.26 13.77 13.06
C GLU A 56 2.87 15.20 13.38
N ASN A 57 2.34 15.93 12.42
CA ASN A 57 1.88 17.32 12.58
C ASN A 57 0.42 17.43 13.06
N LEU A 58 -0.29 16.31 13.26
CA LEU A 58 -1.62 16.36 13.86
C LEU A 58 -1.51 16.89 15.30
N ALA A 59 -2.41 17.84 15.63
CA ALA A 59 -2.50 18.35 16.99
C ALA A 59 -2.78 17.19 17.96
N ASP A 60 -1.94 17.08 18.97
CA ASP A 60 -2.01 16.01 19.97
C ASP A 60 -2.36 16.62 21.32
N ASP A 61 -3.60 16.45 21.73
CA ASP A 61 -4.14 16.96 23.01
C ASP A 61 -4.04 15.89 24.13
N GLY A 62 -3.22 14.84 23.92
CA GLY A 62 -2.99 13.74 24.85
C GLY A 62 -3.40 12.36 24.31
N ASP A 63 -2.85 11.28 24.90
CA ASP A 63 -2.91 9.90 24.42
C ASP A 63 -4.33 9.32 24.18
N GLN A 64 -5.35 9.89 24.80
CA GLN A 64 -6.74 9.42 24.63
C GLN A 64 -7.61 10.40 23.85
N SER A 65 -7.02 11.37 23.18
CA SER A 65 -7.73 12.36 22.38
C SER A 65 -8.22 11.75 21.06
N LEU A 66 -9.24 12.36 20.47
CA LEU A 66 -9.74 11.96 19.14
C LEU A 66 -8.67 12.14 18.03
N PRO A 67 -7.85 13.21 18.04
CA PRO A 67 -6.69 13.30 17.14
C PRO A 67 -5.69 12.15 17.30
N ALA A 68 -5.36 11.74 18.52
CA ALA A 68 -4.45 10.62 18.77
C ALA A 68 -5.02 9.29 18.23
N SER A 69 -6.30 9.04 18.43
CA SER A 69 -6.98 7.86 17.88
C SER A 69 -7.01 7.87 16.36
N THR A 70 -7.25 9.02 15.74
CA THR A 70 -7.22 9.20 14.28
C THR A 70 -5.81 8.96 13.72
N LYS A 71 -4.79 9.48 14.38
CA LYS A 71 -3.38 9.24 14.06
C LYS A 71 -3.04 7.74 14.10
N ALA A 72 -3.48 7.03 15.13
CA ALA A 72 -3.28 5.58 15.27
C ALA A 72 -3.92 4.82 14.11
N LEU A 73 -5.15 5.16 13.71
CA LEU A 73 -5.83 4.56 12.57
C LEU A 73 -5.14 4.84 11.23
N ILE A 74 -4.60 6.05 11.05
CA ILE A 74 -3.80 6.40 9.86
C ILE A 74 -2.57 5.49 9.79
N TYR A 75 -1.83 5.33 10.89
CA TYR A 75 -0.65 4.47 10.94
C TYR A 75 -0.97 3.00 10.70
N GLU A 76 -2.04 2.49 11.32
CA GLU A 76 -2.49 1.11 11.11
C GLU A 76 -2.73 0.82 9.63
N ASN A 77 -3.51 1.64 8.95
CA ASN A 77 -3.79 1.48 7.53
C ASN A 77 -2.53 1.65 6.65
N LEU A 78 -1.68 2.63 6.99
CA LEU A 78 -0.45 2.92 6.26
C LEU A 78 0.53 1.74 6.26
N LEU A 79 0.68 1.07 7.41
CA LEU A 79 1.64 -0.01 7.61
C LEU A 79 1.24 -1.33 6.92
N ILE A 80 -0.04 -1.53 6.63
CA ILE A 80 -0.53 -2.78 6.03
C ILE A 80 -0.19 -2.88 4.53
N VAL A 81 -0.16 -1.79 3.80
CA VAL A 81 -0.12 -1.80 2.32
C VAL A 81 1.16 -2.41 1.77
N ALA A 82 2.33 -1.98 2.26
CA ALA A 82 3.61 -2.47 1.75
C ALA A 82 3.80 -3.99 1.91
N PRO A 83 3.54 -4.60 3.09
CA PRO A 83 3.56 -6.06 3.24
C PRO A 83 2.59 -6.79 2.31
N LYS A 84 1.44 -6.18 1.98
CA LYS A 84 0.47 -6.79 1.06
C LYS A 84 0.91 -6.73 -0.40
N ILE A 85 1.65 -5.69 -0.80
CA ILE A 85 2.31 -5.66 -2.11
C ILE A 85 3.32 -6.81 -2.21
N MET A 86 4.18 -6.95 -1.19
CA MET A 86 5.19 -8.00 -1.14
C MET A 86 4.56 -9.40 -1.09
N GLY A 87 3.50 -9.58 -0.30
CA GLY A 87 2.77 -10.85 -0.20
C GLY A 87 2.17 -11.28 -1.53
N ALA A 88 1.60 -10.33 -2.29
CA ALA A 88 1.00 -10.63 -3.59
C ALA A 88 2.00 -11.07 -4.67
N ILE A 89 3.27 -10.65 -4.55
CA ILE A 89 4.33 -11.08 -5.48
C ILE A 89 4.82 -12.50 -5.14
N SER A 90 4.76 -12.86 -3.86
CA SER A 90 5.24 -14.14 -3.35
C SER A 90 4.25 -15.29 -3.54
N VAL A 91 3.07 -15.02 -4.09
CA VAL A 91 2.03 -16.04 -4.33
C VAL A 91 1.73 -16.17 -5.82
N ASP A 92 1.42 -17.39 -6.27
CA ASP A 92 1.15 -17.67 -7.67
C ASP A 92 -0.34 -17.64 -8.01
N HIS A 93 -1.21 -17.99 -7.04
CA HIS A 93 -2.65 -18.12 -7.26
C HIS A 93 -3.38 -16.79 -7.37
N TYR A 94 -4.25 -16.69 -8.37
CA TYR A 94 -5.07 -15.51 -8.67
C TYR A 94 -5.83 -14.99 -7.44
N ILE A 95 -6.50 -15.90 -6.72
CA ILE A 95 -7.31 -15.54 -5.55
C ILE A 95 -6.47 -14.87 -4.45
N LEU A 96 -5.27 -15.40 -4.18
CA LEU A 96 -4.37 -14.85 -3.16
C LEU A 96 -3.80 -13.48 -3.57
N LYS A 97 -3.55 -13.27 -4.86
CA LYS A 97 -3.19 -11.95 -5.40
C LYS A 97 -4.33 -10.95 -5.25
N MET A 98 -5.58 -11.38 -5.56
CA MET A 98 -6.76 -10.53 -5.43
C MET A 98 -7.08 -10.18 -3.98
N GLU A 99 -6.88 -11.09 -3.03
CA GLU A 99 -7.02 -10.79 -1.59
C GLU A 99 -6.03 -9.72 -1.14
N ASN A 100 -4.77 -9.85 -1.52
CA ASN A 100 -3.77 -8.84 -1.19
C ASN A 100 -4.12 -7.49 -1.85
N ALA A 101 -4.56 -7.49 -3.11
CA ALA A 101 -5.00 -6.29 -3.81
C ALA A 101 -6.23 -5.64 -3.13
N ALA A 102 -7.19 -6.43 -2.70
CA ALA A 102 -8.35 -5.94 -1.96
C ALA A 102 -7.96 -5.29 -0.63
N ASN A 103 -7.03 -5.89 0.11
CA ASN A 103 -6.48 -5.34 1.34
C ASN A 103 -5.73 -4.03 1.10
N ILE A 104 -4.87 -3.95 0.07
CA ILE A 104 -4.18 -2.71 -0.33
C ILE A 104 -5.19 -1.60 -0.59
N ARG A 105 -6.19 -1.86 -1.42
CA ARG A 105 -7.24 -0.89 -1.76
C ARG A 105 -8.00 -0.41 -0.53
N THR A 106 -8.42 -1.33 0.34
CA THR A 106 -9.22 -1.01 1.53
C THR A 106 -8.44 -0.13 2.48
N ASN A 107 -7.20 -0.50 2.81
CA ASN A 107 -6.39 0.26 3.74
C ASN A 107 -5.99 1.64 3.18
N ALA A 108 -5.64 1.73 1.89
CA ALA A 108 -5.35 3.02 1.25
C ALA A 108 -6.56 3.96 1.26
N LYS A 109 -7.78 3.44 1.06
CA LYS A 109 -9.04 4.23 1.15
C LYS A 109 -9.30 4.70 2.57
N GLN A 110 -9.27 3.80 3.54
CA GLN A 110 -9.51 4.13 4.95
C GLN A 110 -8.50 5.16 5.47
N MET A 111 -7.24 5.02 5.11
CA MET A 111 -6.21 6.01 5.42
C MET A 111 -6.61 7.41 4.91
N MET A 112 -7.03 7.53 3.66
CA MET A 112 -7.45 8.82 3.09
C MET A 112 -8.73 9.36 3.73
N GLU A 113 -9.66 8.51 4.13
CA GLU A 113 -10.86 8.90 4.88
C GLU A 113 -10.47 9.50 6.25
N GLN A 114 -9.52 8.90 6.97
CA GLN A 114 -9.01 9.43 8.24
C GLN A 114 -8.24 10.74 8.06
N ILE A 115 -7.44 10.87 7.00
CA ILE A 115 -6.78 12.12 6.64
C ILE A 115 -7.80 13.22 6.34
N GLY A 116 -8.82 12.92 5.55
CA GLY A 116 -9.92 13.85 5.24
C GLY A 116 -10.69 14.27 6.49
N PHE A 117 -10.94 13.33 7.41
CA PHE A 117 -11.58 13.61 8.69
C PHE A 117 -10.72 14.56 9.54
N ALA A 118 -9.42 14.35 9.64
CA ALA A 118 -8.51 15.23 10.38
C ALA A 118 -8.53 16.68 9.84
N VAL A 119 -8.57 16.84 8.52
CA VAL A 119 -8.68 18.17 7.88
C VAL A 119 -10.06 18.80 8.17
N LEU A 120 -11.14 18.03 8.06
CA LEU A 120 -12.49 18.49 8.37
C LEU A 120 -12.63 19.00 9.81
N MET A 121 -11.96 18.35 10.74
CA MET A 121 -11.92 18.74 12.16
C MET A 121 -10.98 19.91 12.44
N GLY A 122 -10.25 20.42 11.44
CA GLY A 122 -9.33 21.53 11.60
C GLY A 122 -8.00 21.16 12.28
N TRP A 123 -7.66 19.87 12.36
CA TRP A 123 -6.41 19.39 12.99
C TRP A 123 -5.21 19.39 12.05
N ALA A 124 -5.45 19.54 10.75
CA ALA A 124 -4.43 19.53 9.72
C ALA A 124 -4.80 20.42 8.53
N ASP A 125 -3.79 20.78 7.72
CA ASP A 125 -3.94 21.62 6.53
C ASP A 125 -4.41 20.78 5.32
N ASP A 126 -5.38 21.32 4.59
CA ASP A 126 -5.89 20.72 3.36
C ASP A 126 -4.85 20.66 2.24
N LEU A 127 -3.91 21.59 2.17
CA LEU A 127 -2.82 21.54 1.19
C LEU A 127 -1.97 20.27 1.35
N HIS A 128 -1.68 19.88 2.58
CA HIS A 128 -0.95 18.64 2.85
C HIS A 128 -1.74 17.41 2.40
N ARG A 129 -3.06 17.37 2.69
CA ARG A 129 -3.96 16.31 2.18
C ARG A 129 -3.95 16.22 0.66
N GLN A 130 -3.98 17.36 -0.05
CA GLN A 130 -3.94 17.38 -1.52
C GLN A 130 -2.62 16.81 -2.08
N VAL A 131 -1.49 17.09 -1.44
CA VAL A 131 -0.19 16.51 -1.84
C VAL A 131 -0.22 14.99 -1.68
N ILE A 132 -0.74 14.47 -0.57
CA ILE A 132 -0.89 13.02 -0.35
C ILE A 132 -1.83 12.41 -1.40
N GLU A 133 -2.97 13.06 -1.68
CA GLU A 133 -3.94 12.58 -2.66
C GLU A 133 -3.35 12.50 -4.07
N ASN A 134 -2.52 13.47 -4.46
CA ASN A 134 -1.81 13.44 -5.75
C ASN A 134 -0.84 12.25 -5.85
N ALA A 135 -0.03 12.02 -4.81
CA ALA A 135 0.88 10.88 -4.76
C ALA A 135 0.09 9.54 -4.76
N LEU A 136 -1.01 9.47 -4.02
CA LEU A 136 -1.89 8.30 -4.00
C LEU A 136 -2.58 8.07 -5.34
N ASN A 137 -2.91 9.10 -6.09
CA ASN A 137 -3.49 8.97 -7.44
C ASN A 137 -2.50 8.34 -8.42
N GLN A 138 -1.20 8.66 -8.32
CA GLN A 138 -0.14 7.98 -9.07
C GLN A 138 -0.05 6.50 -8.67
N PHE A 139 -0.07 6.20 -7.38
CA PHE A 139 -0.14 4.83 -6.87
C PHE A 139 -1.34 4.06 -7.42
N LYS A 140 -2.54 4.66 -7.46
CA LYS A 140 -3.75 4.06 -8.01
C LYS A 140 -3.62 3.70 -9.49
N GLN A 141 -2.92 4.51 -10.29
CA GLN A 141 -2.70 4.19 -11.71
C GLN A 141 -1.81 2.94 -11.86
N LEU A 142 -0.72 2.87 -11.09
CA LEU A 142 0.15 1.69 -11.07
C LEU A 142 -0.59 0.45 -10.54
N PHE A 143 -1.40 0.61 -9.49
CA PHE A 143 -2.23 -0.45 -8.93
C PHE A 143 -3.19 -1.05 -9.96
N LYS A 144 -3.89 -0.22 -10.74
CA LYS A 144 -4.80 -0.68 -11.78
C LYS A 144 -4.07 -1.48 -12.87
N GLN A 145 -2.90 -1.01 -13.30
CA GLN A 145 -2.07 -1.71 -14.28
C GLN A 145 -1.58 -3.05 -13.72
N TRP A 146 -1.15 -3.06 -12.48
CA TRP A 146 -0.67 -4.26 -11.80
C TRP A 146 -1.77 -5.32 -11.64
N VAL A 147 -2.95 -4.96 -11.16
CA VAL A 147 -4.09 -5.88 -11.05
C VAL A 147 -4.50 -6.42 -12.41
N ALA A 148 -4.39 -5.63 -13.48
CA ALA A 148 -4.69 -6.08 -14.85
C ALA A 148 -3.72 -7.17 -15.37
N THR A 149 -2.55 -7.37 -14.73
CA THR A 149 -1.63 -8.47 -15.05
C THR A 149 -2.02 -9.80 -14.42
N PHE A 150 -2.98 -9.81 -13.48
CA PHE A 150 -3.38 -11.04 -12.78
C PHE A 150 -4.15 -11.96 -13.73
N GLN A 151 -3.72 -13.20 -13.80
CA GLN A 151 -4.37 -14.22 -14.62
C GLN A 151 -5.17 -15.15 -13.73
N LYS A 152 -6.43 -15.38 -14.09
CA LYS A 152 -7.27 -16.40 -13.44
C LYS A 152 -6.66 -17.78 -13.64
N ASP A 153 -6.65 -18.56 -12.59
CA ASP A 153 -6.30 -19.97 -12.58
C ASP A 153 -7.49 -20.82 -12.10
N HIS A 154 -7.29 -22.11 -11.93
CA HIS A 154 -8.31 -23.05 -11.45
C HIS A 154 -8.24 -23.30 -9.95
N TYR A 155 -7.42 -22.54 -9.25
CA TYR A 155 -7.31 -22.67 -7.80
C TYR A 155 -8.54 -22.05 -7.12
N GLU A 156 -9.22 -22.83 -6.32
CA GLU A 156 -10.33 -22.41 -5.47
C GLU A 156 -9.97 -22.70 -4.01
N ASP A 157 -10.24 -21.76 -3.14
CA ASP A 157 -10.11 -21.98 -1.72
C ASP A 157 -11.44 -22.46 -1.11
N ASP A 158 -11.39 -22.92 0.12
CA ASP A 158 -12.57 -23.45 0.86
C ASP A 158 -13.61 -22.34 1.16
N TRP A 159 -13.26 -21.06 0.99
CA TRP A 159 -14.14 -19.92 1.25
C TRP A 159 -14.87 -19.43 0.00
N GLY A 160 -14.45 -19.83 -1.20
CA GLY A 160 -15.08 -19.49 -2.48
C GLY A 160 -15.06 -18.00 -2.83
N LEU A 161 -14.04 -17.26 -2.40
CA LEU A 161 -13.85 -15.85 -2.77
C LEU A 161 -13.20 -15.71 -4.15
N PHE A 162 -13.61 -14.70 -4.90
CA PHE A 162 -13.08 -14.35 -6.23
C PHE A 162 -13.18 -15.47 -7.30
N VAL A 163 -14.20 -16.32 -7.22
CA VAL A 163 -14.44 -17.42 -8.16
C VAL A 163 -14.86 -16.93 -9.55
#